data_b4bbf2837c1352c95f04350476f22d69
#
_entry.id   b4bbf2837c1352c95f04350476f22d69
#
_cell.length_a   1.000
_cell.length_b   1.000
_cell.length_c   1.000
_cell.angle_alpha   90.00
_cell.angle_beta   90.00
_cell.angle_gamma   90.00
#
_symmetry.space_group_name_H-M   'P 1'
#
loop_
_entity.id
_entity.type
_entity.pdbx_description
1 polymer ?
#
loop_
_entity_poly.entity_id
_entity_poly.type
_entity_poly.pdbx_seq_one_letter_code
_entity_poly.pdbx_strand_id
1 'polypeptide(L)'
;MKKIEKSKKNNLFKKIFIKICRIIGFEIIDQSNFSSPTLGKNLNDTLSIQGKKSITIPLGQMNLKKRVKSLKIILRTCTSELIMDQNKRRIFDCEKNEYTFRTLRSLVKAVNKAKEKFENINFELIVTDTNSPDSDLEVIKKILMKSEIKNKLISINLNKFKDKIKDGYSKAKFSNMANFYNSLLIAK
;
A
#
# COMPACT_ATOMS: atom_id res chain seq x y z
N MET A 1 -20.20 14.56 -27.46
CA MET A 1 -20.12 14.74 -25.99
C MET A 1 -21.13 13.82 -25.32
N LYS A 2 -20.71 12.70 -24.72
CA LYS A 2 -21.61 11.79 -23.99
C LYS A 2 -21.74 12.31 -22.55
N LYS A 3 -22.95 12.55 -22.11
CA LYS A 3 -23.33 12.96 -20.75
C LYS A 3 -22.79 11.91 -19.74
N ILE A 4 -21.96 12.36 -18.79
CA ILE A 4 -21.58 11.59 -17.62
C ILE A 4 -22.84 11.44 -16.78
N GLU A 5 -23.36 10.22 -16.68
CA GLU A 5 -24.47 9.91 -15.76
C GLU A 5 -24.05 10.25 -14.33
N LYS A 6 -24.78 11.18 -13.74
CA LYS A 6 -24.61 11.59 -12.35
C LYS A 6 -24.79 10.39 -11.43
N SER A 7 -23.80 10.12 -10.61
CA SER A 7 -23.81 9.16 -9.52
C SER A 7 -25.14 9.25 -8.75
N LYS A 8 -25.84 8.13 -8.63
CA LYS A 8 -27.09 8.00 -7.87
C LYS A 8 -26.88 8.57 -6.46
N LYS A 9 -27.71 9.55 -6.08
CA LYS A 9 -27.80 10.08 -4.70
C LYS A 9 -27.84 8.89 -3.73
N ASN A 10 -26.81 8.74 -2.91
CA ASN A 10 -26.82 7.77 -1.83
C ASN A 10 -28.00 8.09 -0.90
N ASN A 11 -29.00 7.22 -0.86
CA ASN A 11 -30.15 7.37 0.00
C ASN A 11 -29.70 7.52 1.46
N LEU A 12 -30.20 8.52 2.14
CA LEU A 12 -29.91 8.81 3.56
C LEU A 12 -30.16 7.56 4.43
N PHE A 13 -31.21 6.82 4.14
CA PHE A 13 -31.55 5.54 4.78
C PHE A 13 -30.43 4.48 4.63
N LYS A 14 -29.82 4.35 3.43
CA LYS A 14 -28.70 3.42 3.22
C LYS A 14 -27.50 3.78 4.11
N LYS A 15 -27.21 5.08 4.27
CA LYS A 15 -26.12 5.56 5.14
C LYS A 15 -26.38 5.27 6.61
N ILE A 16 -27.59 5.52 7.08
CA ILE A 16 -28.01 5.26 8.46
C ILE A 16 -27.95 3.75 8.74
N PHE A 17 -28.49 2.93 7.85
CA PHE A 17 -28.49 1.47 7.97
C PHE A 17 -27.05 0.92 8.05
N ILE A 18 -26.16 1.36 7.16
CA ILE A 18 -24.73 0.97 7.21
C ILE A 18 -24.10 1.38 8.55
N LYS A 19 -24.44 2.57 9.07
CA LYS A 19 -23.90 3.04 10.35
C LYS A 19 -24.37 2.18 11.51
N ILE A 20 -25.65 1.81 11.56
CA ILE A 20 -26.22 0.91 12.57
C ILE A 20 -25.53 -0.46 12.51
N CYS A 21 -25.39 -1.05 11.32
CA CYS A 21 -24.72 -2.33 11.16
C CYS A 21 -23.27 -2.31 11.65
N ARG A 22 -22.54 -1.22 11.41
CA ARG A 22 -21.18 -1.06 11.94
C ARG A 22 -21.13 -0.99 13.47
N ILE A 23 -22.11 -0.34 14.10
CA ILE A 23 -22.20 -0.28 15.59
C ILE A 23 -22.43 -1.68 16.16
N ILE A 24 -23.19 -2.52 15.47
CA ILE A 24 -23.48 -3.92 15.87
C ILE A 24 -22.32 -4.87 15.49
N GLY A 25 -21.26 -4.37 14.83
CA GLY A 25 -20.09 -5.18 14.43
C GLY A 25 -20.17 -5.81 13.04
N PHE A 26 -21.18 -5.45 12.22
CA PHE A 26 -21.28 -5.91 10.83
C PHE A 26 -20.79 -4.87 9.85
N GLU A 27 -19.99 -5.29 8.85
CA GLU A 27 -19.61 -4.45 7.71
C GLU A 27 -20.42 -4.87 6.48
N ILE A 28 -21.18 -3.92 5.94
CA ILE A 28 -21.95 -4.13 4.70
C ILE A 28 -21.13 -3.64 3.53
N ILE A 29 -20.83 -4.54 2.61
CA ILE A 29 -20.14 -4.26 1.35
C ILE A 29 -21.09 -4.55 0.21
N ASP A 30 -21.30 -3.55 -0.68
CA ASP A 30 -22.08 -3.76 -1.89
C ASP A 30 -21.24 -4.58 -2.89
N GLN A 31 -21.54 -5.86 -3.01
CA GLN A 31 -20.85 -6.81 -3.88
C GLN A 31 -21.44 -6.89 -5.29
N SER A 32 -22.51 -6.14 -5.56
CA SER A 32 -23.21 -6.17 -6.85
C SER A 32 -22.67 -5.19 -7.89
N ASN A 33 -21.82 -4.26 -7.48
CA ASN A 33 -21.39 -3.16 -8.33
C ASN A 33 -19.88 -2.88 -8.18
N PHE A 34 -19.08 -3.54 -8.98
CA PHE A 34 -17.64 -3.29 -9.07
C PHE A 34 -17.33 -2.40 -10.25
N SER A 35 -16.58 -1.32 -10.00
CA SER A 35 -16.09 -0.43 -11.04
C SER A 35 -14.56 -0.42 -11.05
N SER A 36 -13.98 -0.39 -12.24
CA SER A 36 -12.55 -0.14 -12.39
C SER A 36 -12.31 1.35 -12.62
N PRO A 37 -11.53 2.01 -11.73
CA PRO A 37 -11.22 3.44 -11.90
C PRO A 37 -10.51 3.74 -13.23
N THR A 38 -9.74 2.77 -13.75
CA THR A 38 -8.98 2.92 -15.00
C THR A 38 -9.81 2.69 -16.26
N LEU A 39 -10.88 1.89 -16.18
CA LEU A 39 -11.77 1.61 -17.31
C LEU A 39 -12.97 2.54 -17.38
N GLY A 40 -13.30 3.22 -16.28
CA GLY A 40 -14.48 4.10 -16.20
C GLY A 40 -15.82 3.39 -16.42
N LYS A 41 -15.87 2.06 -16.32
CA LYS A 41 -17.09 1.23 -16.50
C LYS A 41 -17.23 0.19 -15.39
N ASN A 42 -18.46 -0.20 -15.15
CA ASN A 42 -18.78 -1.31 -14.27
C ASN A 42 -18.31 -2.63 -14.91
N LEU A 43 -17.82 -3.54 -14.10
CA LEU A 43 -17.26 -4.82 -14.57
C LEU A 43 -18.34 -5.85 -14.90
N ASN A 44 -19.62 -5.57 -14.64
CA ASN A 44 -20.73 -6.53 -14.76
C ASN A 44 -20.48 -7.85 -14.04
N ASP A 45 -19.61 -7.81 -13.03
CA ASP A 45 -19.22 -8.97 -12.24
C ASP A 45 -19.62 -8.76 -10.78
N THR A 46 -19.96 -9.83 -10.08
CA THR A 46 -20.48 -9.76 -8.72
C THR A 46 -20.02 -10.95 -7.89
N LEU A 47 -19.76 -10.71 -6.59
CA LEU A 47 -19.51 -11.74 -5.60
C LEU A 47 -20.80 -12.30 -4.96
N SER A 48 -21.96 -11.78 -5.34
CA SER A 48 -23.27 -12.27 -4.83
C SER A 48 -23.66 -13.63 -5.42
N ILE A 49 -22.93 -14.13 -6.43
CA ILE A 49 -23.15 -15.46 -7.01
C ILE A 49 -22.61 -16.51 -6.04
N GLN A 50 -23.44 -17.48 -5.70
CA GLN A 50 -23.06 -18.57 -4.80
C GLN A 50 -21.82 -19.31 -5.34
N GLY A 51 -20.82 -19.53 -4.49
CA GLY A 51 -19.56 -20.19 -4.84
C GLY A 51 -18.50 -19.28 -5.43
N LYS A 52 -18.80 -18.05 -5.82
CA LYS A 52 -17.82 -17.10 -6.32
C LYS A 52 -17.03 -16.47 -5.19
N LYS A 53 -15.71 -16.72 -5.15
CA LYS A 53 -14.83 -16.27 -4.07
C LYS A 53 -14.01 -15.03 -4.41
N SER A 54 -13.89 -14.66 -5.69
CA SER A 54 -13.07 -13.55 -6.15
C SER A 54 -13.55 -12.97 -7.47
N ILE A 55 -13.16 -11.73 -7.72
CA ILE A 55 -13.36 -11.03 -9.00
C ILE A 55 -12.01 -10.61 -9.52
N THR A 56 -11.79 -10.82 -10.82
CA THR A 56 -10.60 -10.29 -11.50
C THR A 56 -10.91 -8.88 -12.00
N ILE A 57 -10.24 -7.89 -11.43
CA ILE A 57 -10.34 -6.49 -11.86
C ILE A 57 -9.25 -6.25 -12.91
N PRO A 58 -9.59 -5.97 -14.17
CA PRO A 58 -8.59 -5.63 -15.18
C PRO A 58 -7.91 -4.31 -14.82
N LEU A 59 -6.61 -4.24 -15.05
CA LEU A 59 -5.80 -3.05 -14.75
C LEU A 59 -6.22 -1.81 -15.56
N GLY A 60 -6.94 -2.01 -16.65
CA GLY A 60 -7.29 -0.95 -17.60
C GLY A 60 -6.11 -0.54 -18.48
N GLN A 61 -6.40 0.34 -19.41
CA GLN A 61 -5.38 0.91 -20.30
C GLN A 61 -5.16 2.37 -19.93
N MET A 62 -3.91 2.76 -19.77
CA MET A 62 -3.52 4.14 -19.52
C MET A 62 -2.61 4.60 -20.66
N ASN A 63 -3.01 5.68 -21.35
CA ASN A 63 -2.17 6.31 -22.35
C ASN A 63 -1.11 7.17 -21.65
N LEU A 64 0.12 6.70 -21.65
CA LEU A 64 1.25 7.45 -21.12
C LEU A 64 1.64 8.55 -22.12
N LYS A 65 1.52 9.80 -21.70
CA LYS A 65 1.95 10.97 -22.51
C LYS A 65 3.48 11.07 -22.66
N LYS A 66 4.22 10.47 -21.72
CA LYS A 66 5.70 10.47 -21.72
C LYS A 66 6.21 9.05 -21.49
N ARG A 67 7.29 8.69 -22.18
CA ARG A 67 7.97 7.42 -21.96
C ARG A 67 8.61 7.40 -20.59
N VAL A 68 8.34 6.36 -19.79
CA VAL A 68 8.98 6.15 -18.50
C VAL A 68 10.42 5.73 -18.74
N LYS A 69 11.38 6.45 -18.16
CA LYS A 69 12.83 6.16 -18.23
C LYS A 69 13.37 5.55 -16.94
N SER A 70 12.75 5.88 -15.82
CA SER A 70 13.15 5.40 -14.51
C SER A 70 11.94 5.20 -13.60
N LEU A 71 12.05 4.22 -12.70
CA LEU A 71 11.06 3.96 -11.65
C LEU A 71 11.78 3.82 -10.31
N LYS A 72 11.48 4.72 -9.39
CA LYS A 72 11.95 4.68 -8.01
C LYS A 72 10.85 4.11 -7.12
N ILE A 73 11.13 3.03 -6.44
CA ILE A 73 10.19 2.32 -5.57
C ILE A 73 10.63 2.56 -4.13
N ILE A 74 9.74 3.07 -3.30
CA ILE A 74 10.04 3.37 -1.90
C ILE A 74 9.16 2.49 -1.01
N LEU A 75 9.80 1.61 -0.23
CA LEU A 75 9.13 0.81 0.79
C LEU A 75 9.45 1.40 2.16
N ARG A 76 8.41 1.76 2.91
CA ARG A 76 8.55 2.25 4.29
C ARG A 76 8.41 1.12 5.28
N THR A 77 9.35 1.00 6.21
CA THR A 77 9.37 -0.05 7.24
C THR A 77 9.50 0.54 8.64
N CYS A 78 8.96 -0.18 9.60
CA CYS A 78 9.12 0.03 11.04
C CYS A 78 8.62 -1.24 11.73
N THR A 79 9.51 -2.09 12.23
CA THR A 79 9.11 -3.37 12.84
C THR A 79 8.92 -3.29 14.34
N SER A 80 9.50 -2.29 15.02
CA SER A 80 9.44 -2.14 16.48
C SER A 80 8.08 -1.68 17.00
N GLU A 81 7.28 -0.98 16.19
CA GLU A 81 6.00 -0.44 16.64
C GLU A 81 4.91 -1.47 16.48
N LEU A 82 4.00 -1.54 17.44
CA LEU A 82 2.81 -2.37 17.34
C LEU A 82 2.02 -2.01 16.09
N ILE A 83 1.42 -3.01 15.50
CA ILE A 83 0.53 -2.81 14.36
C ILE A 83 -0.60 -1.91 14.83
N MET A 84 -0.77 -0.74 14.20
CA MET A 84 -1.92 0.10 14.46
C MET A 84 -3.17 -0.74 14.29
N ASP A 85 -4.00 -0.75 15.33
CA ASP A 85 -5.21 -1.52 15.44
C ASP A 85 -6.07 -1.35 14.17
N GLN A 86 -5.97 -2.31 13.29
CA GLN A 86 -6.95 -2.47 12.25
C GLN A 86 -8.01 -3.36 12.87
N ASN A 87 -9.23 -2.88 12.97
CA ASN A 87 -10.40 -3.59 13.50
C ASN A 87 -10.70 -4.93 12.79
N LYS A 88 -9.79 -5.43 11.98
CA LYS A 88 -9.90 -6.68 11.24
C LYS A 88 -8.81 -7.65 11.66
N ARG A 89 -9.24 -8.82 12.12
CA ARG A 89 -8.36 -9.94 12.39
C ARG A 89 -7.57 -10.28 11.13
N ARG A 90 -6.25 -10.35 11.23
CA ARG A 90 -5.41 -10.72 10.10
C ARG A 90 -5.59 -12.19 9.76
N ILE A 91 -5.45 -12.52 8.47
CA ILE A 91 -5.57 -13.91 7.99
C ILE A 91 -4.47 -14.79 8.60
N PHE A 92 -3.30 -14.21 8.86
CA PHE A 92 -2.17 -14.89 9.49
C PHE A 92 -1.82 -14.18 10.79
N ASP A 93 -1.71 -14.96 11.87
CA ASP A 93 -1.27 -14.45 13.18
C ASP A 93 0.25 -14.57 13.24
N CYS A 94 0.95 -13.57 12.71
CA CYS A 94 2.40 -13.51 12.66
C CYS A 94 2.89 -12.21 13.31
N GLU A 95 4.13 -12.22 13.77
CA GLU A 95 4.80 -11.02 14.21
C GLU A 95 4.89 -9.96 13.09
N LYS A 96 4.96 -8.69 13.48
CA LYS A 96 4.96 -7.58 12.51
C LYS A 96 6.15 -7.62 11.55
N ASN A 97 7.33 -8.00 12.03
CA ASN A 97 8.53 -8.14 11.21
C ASN A 97 8.35 -9.16 10.09
N GLU A 98 7.67 -10.29 10.35
CA GLU A 98 7.42 -11.30 9.32
C GLU A 98 6.55 -10.76 8.18
N TYR A 99 5.55 -9.93 8.46
CA TYR A 99 4.79 -9.25 7.38
C TYR A 99 5.68 -8.34 6.55
N THR A 100 6.60 -7.61 7.19
CA THR A 100 7.56 -6.75 6.52
C THR A 100 8.48 -7.56 5.62
N PHE A 101 9.04 -8.66 6.13
CA PHE A 101 9.94 -9.53 5.37
C PHE A 101 9.25 -10.20 4.18
N ARG A 102 8.02 -10.69 4.36
CA ARG A 102 7.20 -11.25 3.25
C ARG A 102 6.92 -10.21 2.19
N THR A 103 6.52 -9.01 2.59
CA THR A 103 6.27 -7.90 1.67
C THR A 103 7.53 -7.56 0.87
N LEU A 104 8.68 -7.44 1.53
CA LEU A 104 9.94 -7.11 0.88
C LEU A 104 10.41 -8.23 -0.07
N ARG A 105 10.31 -9.51 0.33
CA ARG A 105 10.61 -10.65 -0.55
C ARG A 105 9.73 -10.67 -1.80
N SER A 106 8.43 -10.43 -1.63
CA SER A 106 7.49 -10.36 -2.74
C SER A 106 7.80 -9.17 -3.67
N LEU A 107 8.12 -8.02 -3.09
CA LEU A 107 8.50 -6.82 -3.85
C LEU A 107 9.79 -7.04 -4.66
N VAL A 108 10.85 -7.58 -4.06
CA VAL A 108 12.11 -7.89 -4.74
C VAL A 108 11.85 -8.84 -5.91
N LYS A 109 11.07 -9.92 -5.71
CA LYS A 109 10.70 -10.84 -6.78
C LYS A 109 9.94 -10.14 -7.91
N ALA A 110 9.00 -9.26 -7.58
CA ALA A 110 8.22 -8.54 -8.58
C ALA A 110 9.06 -7.55 -9.38
N VAL A 111 10.00 -6.86 -8.71
CA VAL A 111 10.86 -5.86 -9.35
C VAL A 111 11.92 -6.51 -10.22
N ASN A 112 12.51 -7.64 -9.82
CA ASN A 112 13.42 -8.41 -10.65
C ASN A 112 12.72 -8.84 -11.96
N LYS A 113 11.52 -9.40 -11.86
CA LYS A 113 10.70 -9.73 -13.06
C LYS A 113 10.34 -8.52 -13.91
N ALA A 114 10.09 -7.37 -13.28
CA ALA A 114 9.83 -6.14 -14.03
C ALA A 114 11.07 -5.67 -14.79
N LYS A 115 12.26 -5.78 -14.19
CA LYS A 115 13.52 -5.46 -14.85
C LYS A 115 13.77 -6.35 -16.06
N GLU A 116 13.56 -7.66 -15.95
CA GLU A 116 13.66 -8.59 -17.07
C GLU A 116 12.73 -8.18 -18.24
N LYS A 117 11.51 -7.74 -17.93
CA LYS A 117 10.52 -7.37 -18.94
C LYS A 117 10.72 -5.96 -19.52
N PHE A 118 11.28 -5.04 -18.77
CA PHE A 118 11.43 -3.63 -19.12
C PHE A 118 12.89 -3.19 -19.04
N GLU A 119 13.74 -3.73 -19.90
CA GLU A 119 15.20 -3.51 -19.93
C GLU A 119 15.58 -2.03 -20.06
N ASN A 120 14.78 -1.22 -20.73
CA ASN A 120 15.05 0.20 -20.98
C ASN A 120 14.62 1.12 -19.80
N ILE A 121 14.15 0.56 -18.68
CA ILE A 121 13.73 1.32 -17.51
C ILE A 121 14.75 1.12 -16.39
N ASN A 122 15.24 2.20 -15.83
CA ASN A 122 16.09 2.16 -14.65
C ASN A 122 15.24 1.99 -13.40
N PHE A 123 15.41 0.86 -12.70
CA PHE A 123 14.74 0.58 -11.44
C PHE A 123 15.65 0.90 -10.26
N GLU A 124 15.10 1.54 -9.23
CA GLU A 124 15.75 1.71 -7.93
C GLU A 124 14.78 1.36 -6.81
N LEU A 125 15.18 0.47 -5.90
CA LEU A 125 14.41 0.10 -4.71
C LEU A 125 15.04 0.75 -3.48
N ILE A 126 14.27 1.57 -2.77
CA ILE A 126 14.70 2.24 -1.55
C ILE A 126 13.83 1.76 -0.40
N VAL A 127 14.46 1.18 0.61
CA VAL A 127 13.78 0.87 1.87
C VAL A 127 14.11 1.97 2.87
N THR A 128 13.09 2.65 3.37
CA THR A 128 13.25 3.66 4.43
C THR A 128 12.73 3.09 5.74
N ASP A 129 13.60 3.03 6.72
CA ASP A 129 13.26 2.43 8.01
C ASP A 129 13.26 3.44 9.16
N THR A 130 12.32 3.25 10.07
CA THR A 130 12.27 3.97 11.33
C THR A 130 12.22 3.01 12.50
N ASN A 131 13.26 3.04 13.33
CA ASN A 131 13.25 2.43 14.65
C ASN A 131 13.05 0.89 14.66
N SER A 132 13.38 0.18 13.57
CA SER A 132 13.44 -1.29 13.61
C SER A 132 14.68 -1.77 14.37
N PRO A 133 14.61 -2.92 15.08
CA PRO A 133 15.77 -3.53 15.71
C PRO A 133 16.86 -3.89 14.69
N ASP A 134 18.12 -3.89 15.10
CA ASP A 134 19.26 -4.22 14.24
C ASP A 134 19.15 -5.63 13.66
N SER A 135 18.62 -6.58 14.42
CA SER A 135 18.35 -7.95 13.94
C SER A 135 17.43 -7.95 12.71
N ASP A 136 16.38 -7.13 12.73
CA ASP A 136 15.43 -7.03 11.62
C ASP A 136 16.05 -6.29 10.42
N LEU A 137 16.86 -5.25 10.68
CA LEU A 137 17.59 -4.53 9.64
C LEU A 137 18.57 -5.45 8.90
N GLU A 138 19.24 -6.36 9.59
CA GLU A 138 20.08 -7.37 8.98
C GLU A 138 19.31 -8.34 8.07
N VAL A 139 18.12 -8.76 8.48
CA VAL A 139 17.24 -9.57 7.62
C VAL A 139 16.81 -8.77 6.37
N ILE A 140 16.43 -7.50 6.54
CA ILE A 140 16.08 -6.62 5.43
C ILE A 140 17.26 -6.50 4.44
N LYS A 141 18.48 -6.26 4.93
CA LYS A 141 19.69 -6.21 4.09
C LYS A 141 19.91 -7.51 3.31
N LYS A 142 19.81 -8.67 3.98
CA LYS A 142 19.93 -9.99 3.33
C LYS A 142 18.89 -10.21 2.23
N ILE A 143 17.67 -9.69 2.40
CA ILE A 143 16.63 -9.78 1.37
C ILE A 143 16.98 -8.84 0.20
N LEU A 144 17.43 -7.62 0.48
CA LEU A 144 17.83 -6.65 -0.55
C LEU A 144 19.03 -7.12 -1.39
N MET A 145 19.95 -7.88 -0.81
CA MET A 145 21.08 -8.49 -1.56
C MET A 145 20.62 -9.45 -2.68
N LYS A 146 19.40 -9.98 -2.61
CA LYS A 146 18.79 -10.81 -3.67
C LYS A 146 18.16 -10.00 -4.79
N SER A 147 18.21 -8.68 -4.72
CA SER A 147 17.66 -7.80 -5.73
C SER A 147 18.68 -7.56 -6.84
N GLU A 148 18.27 -7.74 -8.07
CA GLU A 148 19.08 -7.51 -9.27
C GLU A 148 19.09 -6.04 -9.72
N ILE A 149 18.35 -5.18 -9.01
CA ILE A 149 18.29 -3.75 -9.27
C ILE A 149 19.06 -2.98 -8.21
N LYS A 150 19.40 -1.73 -8.53
CA LYS A 150 19.97 -0.81 -7.55
C LYS A 150 19.04 -0.69 -6.35
N ASN A 151 19.57 -0.91 -5.17
CA ASN A 151 18.80 -0.83 -3.93
C ASN A 151 19.60 -0.18 -2.81
N LYS A 152 18.88 0.36 -1.83
CA LYS A 152 19.48 0.87 -0.59
C LYS A 152 18.52 0.82 0.57
N LEU A 153 19.07 0.68 1.78
CA LEU A 153 18.37 0.82 3.06
C LEU A 153 18.78 2.15 3.70
N ILE A 154 17.80 2.95 4.11
CA ILE A 154 18.01 4.25 4.75
C ILE A 154 17.34 4.22 6.11
N SER A 155 18.12 4.23 7.18
CA SER A 155 17.62 4.44 8.54
C SER A 155 17.36 5.93 8.79
N ILE A 156 16.15 6.26 9.23
CA ILE A 156 15.70 7.63 9.40
C ILE A 156 15.95 8.08 10.83
N ASN A 157 16.70 9.16 10.98
CA ASN A 157 16.87 9.82 12.25
C ASN A 157 15.62 10.64 12.60
N LEU A 158 14.83 10.17 13.54
CA LEU A 158 13.58 10.81 13.98
C LEU A 158 13.79 12.21 14.57
N ASN A 159 14.93 12.48 15.16
CA ASN A 159 15.20 13.79 15.76
C ASN A 159 15.20 14.94 14.74
N LYS A 160 15.52 14.65 13.46
CA LYS A 160 15.49 15.65 12.38
C LYS A 160 14.08 16.13 12.02
N PHE A 161 13.05 15.48 12.55
CA PHE A 161 11.66 15.76 12.21
C PHE A 161 10.84 16.31 13.37
N LYS A 162 11.43 16.50 14.56
CA LYS A 162 10.75 17.02 15.74
C LYS A 162 10.07 18.36 15.48
N ASP A 163 10.77 19.28 14.82
CA ASP A 163 10.25 20.62 14.53
C ASP A 163 9.26 20.65 13.34
N LYS A 164 9.18 19.56 12.56
CA LYS A 164 8.36 19.47 11.35
C LYS A 164 7.08 18.70 11.53
N ILE A 165 6.96 17.97 12.61
CA ILE A 165 5.80 17.12 12.92
C ILE A 165 5.17 17.64 14.18
N LYS A 166 3.84 17.84 14.14
CA LYS A 166 3.05 18.37 15.24
C LYS A 166 3.28 17.59 16.54
N ASP A 167 3.49 18.31 17.63
CA ASP A 167 3.57 17.74 18.96
C ASP A 167 2.28 17.02 19.38
N GLY A 168 2.40 16.08 20.32
CA GLY A 168 1.28 15.32 20.84
C GLY A 168 0.90 14.07 20.04
N TYR A 169 1.66 13.70 19.00
CA TYR A 169 1.48 12.41 18.35
C TYR A 169 2.08 11.27 19.18
N SER A 170 1.40 10.11 19.16
CA SER A 170 2.00 8.88 19.70
C SER A 170 3.32 8.56 18.96
N LYS A 171 4.23 7.86 19.63
CA LYS A 171 5.53 7.46 19.05
C LYS A 171 5.38 6.77 17.69
N ALA A 172 4.41 5.85 17.55
CA ALA A 172 4.12 5.15 16.30
C ALA A 172 3.66 6.11 15.19
N LYS A 173 2.78 7.07 15.52
CA LYS A 173 2.27 8.06 14.57
C LYS A 173 3.37 9.00 14.12
N PHE A 174 4.22 9.46 15.04
CA PHE A 174 5.36 10.31 14.76
C PHE A 174 6.35 9.60 13.82
N SER A 175 6.72 8.36 14.14
CA SER A 175 7.61 7.52 13.33
C SER A 175 7.07 7.33 11.90
N ASN A 176 5.78 7.04 11.76
CA ASN A 176 5.13 6.88 10.45
C ASN A 176 5.15 8.19 9.64
N MET A 177 4.85 9.33 10.28
CA MET A 177 4.89 10.64 9.63
C MET A 177 6.29 11.05 9.21
N ALA A 178 7.30 10.83 10.05
CA ALA A 178 8.71 11.10 9.72
C ALA A 178 9.15 10.27 8.51
N ASN A 179 8.79 8.98 8.48
CA ASN A 179 9.10 8.09 7.36
C ASN A 179 8.40 8.54 6.07
N PHE A 180 7.13 8.93 6.16
CA PHE A 180 6.40 9.47 5.01
C PHE A 180 7.06 10.74 4.48
N TYR A 181 7.38 11.70 5.36
CA TYR A 181 8.01 12.96 4.97
C TYR A 181 9.37 12.74 4.29
N ASN A 182 10.20 11.86 4.87
CA ASN A 182 11.48 11.49 4.28
C ASN A 182 11.32 10.83 2.91
N SER A 183 10.30 9.98 2.74
CA SER A 183 10.01 9.35 1.45
C SER A 183 9.68 10.38 0.36
N LEU A 184 8.97 11.45 0.70
CA LEU A 184 8.68 12.56 -0.23
C LEU A 184 9.96 13.31 -0.63
N LEU A 185 10.90 13.51 0.31
CA LEU A 185 12.19 14.15 0.01
C LEU A 185 13.06 13.31 -0.92
N ILE A 186 13.01 11.99 -0.77
CA ILE A 186 13.74 11.05 -1.63
C ILE A 186 13.11 10.96 -3.04
N ALA A 187 11.81 11.16 -3.13
CA ALA A 187 11.07 11.07 -4.40
C ALA A 187 11.32 12.25 -5.35
N LYS A 188 11.76 13.41 -4.79
CA LYS A 188 12.18 14.59 -5.58
C LYS A 188 13.52 14.34 -6.27
#